data_5ac92b85292356381f53da776494c72b
#
_entry.id   5ac92b85292356381f53da776494c72b
#
_cell.length_a   1.000
_cell.length_b   1.000
_cell.length_c   1.000
_cell.angle_alpha   90.00
_cell.angle_beta   90.00
_cell.angle_gamma   90.00
#
_symmetry.space_group_name_H-M   'P 1'
#
loop_
_entity.id
_entity.type
_entity.pdbx_description
1 polymer ?
#
loop_
_entity_poly.entity_id
_entity_poly.type
_entity_poly.pdbx_seq_one_letter_code
_entity_poly.pdbx_strand_id
1 'polypeptide(L)'
;LREDQSANFPATAGHIAFTLIEEADPNWAELKRRTQEILDYLVEQNVVSESEGKYRFLQEEEIRVKKEIDNHNITRHDRRETLAEEVIGKTIKWSRSADLEGTTVKLRRSVDGHDLGSSGDAVVQFSVEGQEDPETMAIDCKKKELVFCLHEQFGEEELRRLYEAVQINSYVQDHLDSAAGERLKAMKTFQERGTRILEELRRWLE
;
A
#
# COMPACT_ATOMS: atom_id res chain seq x y z
N LEU A 1 -4.09 -12.33 24.55
CA LEU A 1 -2.92 -13.25 24.57
C LEU A 1 -1.67 -12.38 24.68
N ARG A 2 -0.75 -12.71 25.58
CA ARG A 2 0.51 -11.98 25.71
C ARG A 2 1.40 -12.32 24.50
N GLU A 3 2.23 -11.40 24.06
CA GLU A 3 3.11 -11.56 22.89
C GLU A 3 3.97 -12.82 22.93
N ASP A 4 4.37 -13.26 24.13
CA ASP A 4 5.18 -14.46 24.37
C ASP A 4 4.45 -15.79 24.08
N GLN A 5 3.12 -15.79 23.98
CA GLN A 5 2.31 -16.98 23.67
C GLN A 5 1.85 -17.05 22.22
N SER A 6 2.06 -16.00 21.43
CA SER A 6 1.59 -15.90 20.04
C SER A 6 2.29 -16.87 19.08
N ALA A 7 3.51 -17.32 19.41
CA ALA A 7 4.27 -18.26 18.58
C ALA A 7 3.64 -19.66 18.57
N ASN A 8 3.05 -20.11 19.68
CA ASN A 8 2.46 -21.43 19.81
C ASN A 8 0.99 -21.51 19.40
N PHE A 9 0.28 -20.37 19.42
CA PHE A 9 -1.12 -20.28 19.03
C PHE A 9 -1.37 -18.95 18.33
N PRO A 10 -1.05 -18.85 17.05
CA PRO A 10 -1.25 -17.61 16.30
C PRO A 10 -2.74 -17.28 16.22
N ALA A 11 -3.12 -16.03 16.52
CA ALA A 11 -4.51 -15.56 16.51
C ALA A 11 -5.02 -15.37 15.06
N THR A 12 -5.07 -16.45 14.29
CA THR A 12 -5.71 -16.49 12.97
C THR A 12 -7.22 -16.69 13.10
N ALA A 13 -8.00 -16.32 12.09
CA ALA A 13 -9.44 -16.54 12.09
C ALA A 13 -9.83 -18.00 12.37
N GLY A 14 -9.07 -18.96 11.82
CA GLY A 14 -9.30 -20.38 12.08
C GLY A 14 -9.04 -20.78 13.53
N HIS A 15 -7.95 -20.30 14.14
CA HIS A 15 -7.68 -20.58 15.54
C HIS A 15 -8.68 -19.90 16.49
N ILE A 16 -9.09 -18.67 16.17
CA ILE A 16 -10.12 -17.97 16.93
C ILE A 16 -11.46 -18.71 16.82
N ALA A 17 -11.86 -19.12 15.62
CA ALA A 17 -13.06 -19.93 15.42
C ALA A 17 -13.03 -21.23 16.22
N PHE A 18 -11.87 -21.90 16.28
CA PHE A 18 -11.70 -23.10 17.08
C PHE A 18 -11.97 -22.87 18.57
N THR A 19 -11.60 -21.71 19.12
CA THR A 19 -11.87 -21.37 20.53
C THR A 19 -13.33 -21.05 20.82
N LEU A 20 -14.15 -20.84 19.78
CA LEU A 20 -15.58 -20.52 19.89
C LEU A 20 -16.50 -21.74 19.69
N ILE A 21 -15.93 -22.95 19.62
CA ILE A 21 -16.72 -24.18 19.50
C ILE A 21 -17.46 -24.45 20.82
N GLU A 22 -18.78 -24.45 20.75
CA GLU A 22 -19.65 -24.76 21.89
C GLU A 22 -20.36 -26.13 21.72
N GLU A 23 -20.43 -26.64 20.49
CA GLU A 23 -21.14 -27.85 20.11
C GLU A 23 -20.17 -28.99 19.78
N ALA A 24 -20.61 -30.24 20.00
CA ALA A 24 -19.78 -31.42 19.74
C ALA A 24 -19.54 -31.67 18.23
N ASP A 25 -20.43 -31.18 17.34
CA ASP A 25 -20.33 -31.30 15.88
C ASP A 25 -20.64 -29.94 15.20
N PRO A 26 -19.73 -28.98 15.28
CA PRO A 26 -19.96 -27.64 14.72
C PRO A 26 -19.90 -27.65 13.20
N ASN A 27 -20.75 -26.85 12.56
CA ASN A 27 -20.54 -26.49 11.16
C ASN A 27 -19.30 -25.61 11.01
N TRP A 28 -18.15 -26.26 10.83
CA TRP A 28 -16.83 -25.60 10.82
C TRP A 28 -16.70 -24.52 9.75
N ALA A 29 -17.26 -24.75 8.55
CA ALA A 29 -17.20 -23.79 7.47
C ALA A 29 -17.96 -22.51 7.81
N GLU A 30 -19.15 -22.64 8.37
CA GLU A 30 -20.01 -21.52 8.78
C GLU A 30 -19.39 -20.76 9.97
N LEU A 31 -18.87 -21.47 10.95
CA LEU A 31 -18.23 -20.87 12.11
C LEU A 31 -17.00 -20.04 11.69
N LYS A 32 -16.15 -20.58 10.81
CA LYS A 32 -14.98 -19.88 10.29
C LYS A 32 -15.39 -18.64 9.48
N ARG A 33 -16.38 -18.75 8.60
CA ARG A 33 -16.91 -17.64 7.80
C ARG A 33 -17.38 -16.50 8.71
N ARG A 34 -18.23 -16.84 9.70
CA ARG A 34 -18.79 -15.88 10.65
C ARG A 34 -17.73 -15.23 11.52
N THR A 35 -16.71 -16.00 11.94
CA THR A 35 -15.57 -15.45 12.67
C THR A 35 -14.79 -14.46 11.83
N GLN A 36 -14.56 -14.76 10.55
CA GLN A 36 -13.89 -13.84 9.62
C GLN A 36 -14.68 -12.54 9.46
N GLU A 37 -15.98 -12.60 9.22
CA GLU A 37 -16.84 -11.41 9.09
C GLU A 37 -16.80 -10.51 10.33
N ILE A 38 -16.79 -11.11 11.53
CA ILE A 38 -16.67 -10.35 12.78
C ILE A 38 -15.28 -9.72 12.90
N LEU A 39 -14.23 -10.44 12.55
CA LEU A 39 -12.86 -9.91 12.60
C LEU A 39 -12.67 -8.76 11.60
N ASP A 40 -13.19 -8.90 10.38
CA ASP A 40 -13.14 -7.85 9.38
C ASP A 40 -13.87 -6.58 9.87
N TYR A 41 -15.06 -6.75 10.45
CA TYR A 41 -15.78 -5.66 11.10
C TYR A 41 -14.98 -5.00 12.23
N LEU A 42 -14.31 -5.78 13.10
CA LEU A 42 -13.49 -5.24 14.19
C LEU A 42 -12.25 -4.50 13.67
N VAL A 43 -11.69 -4.93 12.54
CA VAL A 43 -10.61 -4.21 11.84
C VAL A 43 -11.11 -2.88 11.30
N GLU A 44 -12.27 -2.85 10.65
CA GLU A 44 -12.91 -1.61 10.17
C GLU A 44 -13.20 -0.63 11.31
N GLN A 45 -13.60 -1.15 12.48
CA GLN A 45 -13.84 -0.32 13.66
C GLN A 45 -12.55 0.12 14.39
N ASN A 46 -11.37 -0.22 13.87
CA ASN A 46 -10.07 0.08 14.48
C ASN A 46 -9.93 -0.46 15.93
N VAL A 47 -10.53 -1.61 16.23
CA VAL A 47 -10.41 -2.31 17.53
C VAL A 47 -9.33 -3.39 17.45
N VAL A 48 -9.21 -4.02 16.29
CA VAL A 48 -8.27 -5.10 16.00
C VAL A 48 -7.42 -4.69 14.81
N SER A 49 -6.16 -5.06 14.79
CA SER A 49 -5.31 -5.00 13.59
C SER A 49 -5.11 -6.39 13.03
N GLU A 50 -5.10 -6.49 11.72
CA GLU A 50 -4.72 -7.69 10.98
C GLU A 50 -3.32 -7.49 10.38
N SER A 51 -2.49 -8.52 10.46
CA SER A 51 -1.19 -8.58 9.80
C SER A 51 -0.85 -10.04 9.50
N GLU A 52 -0.61 -10.37 8.23
CA GLU A 52 -0.26 -11.73 7.78
C GLU A 52 -1.27 -12.80 8.22
N GLY A 53 -2.56 -12.48 8.20
CA GLY A 53 -3.64 -13.35 8.63
C GLY A 53 -3.73 -13.56 10.15
N LYS A 54 -3.01 -12.75 10.94
CA LYS A 54 -3.03 -12.76 12.39
C LYS A 54 -3.70 -11.51 12.92
N TYR A 55 -4.49 -11.65 13.96
CA TYR A 55 -5.28 -10.59 14.57
C TYR A 55 -4.77 -10.27 15.96
N ARG A 56 -4.71 -8.99 16.32
CA ARG A 56 -4.45 -8.52 17.68
C ARG A 56 -5.29 -7.32 18.03
N PHE A 57 -5.61 -7.16 19.30
CA PHE A 57 -6.24 -5.92 19.75
C PHE A 57 -5.27 -4.76 19.68
N LEU A 58 -5.76 -3.63 19.19
CA LEU A 58 -5.04 -2.36 19.24
C LEU A 58 -5.05 -1.82 20.67
N GLN A 59 -3.95 -1.22 21.09
CA GLN A 59 -3.86 -0.48 22.33
C GLN A 59 -4.57 0.87 22.18
N GLU A 60 -4.96 1.49 23.27
CA GLU A 60 -5.71 2.76 23.25
C GLU A 60 -4.99 3.84 22.44
N GLU A 61 -3.67 3.96 22.59
CA GLU A 61 -2.89 4.94 21.86
C GLU A 61 -2.75 4.59 20.37
N GLU A 62 -2.68 3.30 20.03
CA GLU A 62 -2.72 2.85 18.62
C GLU A 62 -4.06 3.19 17.96
N ILE A 63 -5.18 3.01 18.67
CA ILE A 63 -6.51 3.40 18.17
C ILE A 63 -6.57 4.90 17.92
N ARG A 64 -6.00 5.71 18.82
CA ARG A 64 -5.95 7.17 18.68
C ARG A 64 -5.13 7.59 17.47
N VAL A 65 -3.91 7.07 17.36
CA VAL A 65 -3.01 7.34 16.22
C VAL A 65 -3.65 6.88 14.91
N LYS A 66 -4.29 5.71 14.86
CA LYS A 66 -4.98 5.22 13.66
C LYS A 66 -6.10 6.18 13.22
N LYS A 67 -6.92 6.67 14.16
CA LYS A 67 -7.96 7.65 13.84
C LYS A 67 -7.39 8.97 13.32
N GLU A 68 -6.25 9.41 13.84
CA GLU A 68 -5.56 10.60 13.36
C GLU A 68 -4.99 10.38 11.95
N ILE A 69 -4.41 9.20 11.68
CA ILE A 69 -3.98 8.80 10.34
C ILE A 69 -5.16 8.81 9.37
N ASP A 70 -6.29 8.18 9.72
CA ASP A 70 -7.47 8.09 8.86
C ASP A 70 -8.07 9.47 8.52
N ASN A 71 -7.89 10.45 9.40
CA ASN A 71 -8.31 11.82 9.19
C ASN A 71 -7.22 12.71 8.58
N HIS A 72 -6.01 12.20 8.37
CA HIS A 72 -4.92 12.97 7.80
C HIS A 72 -5.14 13.13 6.29
N ASN A 73 -5.15 14.38 5.83
CA ASN A 73 -5.38 14.69 4.43
C ASN A 73 -4.10 14.50 3.62
N ILE A 74 -4.17 13.67 2.59
CA ILE A 74 -3.13 13.51 1.58
C ILE A 74 -3.57 14.13 0.27
N THR A 75 -2.64 14.80 -0.41
CA THR A 75 -2.91 15.40 -1.70
C THR A 75 -2.77 14.37 -2.83
N ARG A 76 -3.30 14.69 -4.01
CA ARG A 76 -3.05 13.90 -5.21
C ARG A 76 -1.57 13.89 -5.59
N HIS A 77 -0.85 14.96 -5.26
CA HIS A 77 0.59 15.06 -5.48
C HIS A 77 1.34 14.04 -4.63
N ASP A 78 1.09 13.95 -3.33
CA ASP A 78 1.75 13.02 -2.39
C ASP A 78 1.58 11.57 -2.86
N ARG A 79 0.39 11.22 -3.35
CA ARG A 79 0.10 9.88 -3.88
C ARG A 79 0.92 9.57 -5.12
N ARG A 80 0.96 10.51 -6.08
CA ARG A 80 1.71 10.35 -7.32
C ARG A 80 3.21 10.30 -7.10
N GLU A 81 3.71 11.14 -6.21
CA GLU A 81 5.11 11.15 -5.81
C GLU A 81 5.52 9.81 -5.17
N THR A 82 4.75 9.33 -4.20
CA THR A 82 5.02 8.03 -3.56
C THR A 82 4.93 6.87 -4.56
N LEU A 83 3.92 6.86 -5.42
CA LEU A 83 3.80 5.85 -6.47
C LEU A 83 4.99 5.88 -7.41
N ALA A 84 5.38 7.08 -7.86
CA ALA A 84 6.47 7.27 -8.80
C ALA A 84 7.83 6.90 -8.19
N GLU A 85 8.15 7.43 -7.01
CA GLU A 85 9.48 7.28 -6.42
C GLU A 85 9.63 6.00 -5.63
N GLU A 86 8.66 5.67 -4.79
CA GLU A 86 8.75 4.56 -3.86
C GLU A 86 8.32 3.23 -4.46
N VAL A 87 7.36 3.21 -5.38
CA VAL A 87 6.88 1.96 -5.97
C VAL A 87 7.54 1.74 -7.34
N ILE A 88 7.18 2.51 -8.35
CA ILE A 88 7.65 2.29 -9.74
C ILE A 88 9.14 2.55 -9.88
N GLY A 89 9.64 3.67 -9.32
CA GLY A 89 11.03 4.07 -9.43
C GLY A 89 12.02 3.11 -8.78
N LYS A 90 11.61 2.42 -7.70
CA LYS A 90 12.44 1.40 -7.03
C LYS A 90 12.32 0.02 -7.64
N THR A 91 11.18 -0.32 -8.22
CA THR A 91 10.92 -1.63 -8.86
C THR A 91 11.55 -1.69 -10.24
N ILE A 92 11.28 -0.70 -11.07
CA ILE A 92 11.71 -0.70 -12.46
C ILE A 92 13.09 -0.07 -12.58
N LYS A 93 14.12 -0.91 -12.73
CA LYS A 93 15.50 -0.48 -12.97
C LYS A 93 15.67 -0.06 -14.43
N TRP A 94 15.56 1.23 -14.69
CA TRP A 94 15.63 1.78 -16.05
C TRP A 94 17.00 2.30 -16.40
N SER A 95 17.38 2.11 -17.66
CA SER A 95 18.43 2.90 -18.26
C SER A 95 17.94 4.34 -18.44
N ARG A 96 18.83 5.31 -18.20
CA ARG A 96 18.56 6.74 -18.46
C ARG A 96 18.67 7.10 -19.94
N SER A 97 19.05 6.15 -20.75
CA SER A 97 19.22 6.30 -22.20
C SER A 97 18.96 4.97 -22.91
N ALA A 98 18.51 5.05 -24.13
CA ALA A 98 18.41 3.93 -25.06
C ALA A 98 19.27 4.20 -26.30
N ASP A 99 19.87 3.16 -26.85
CA ASP A 99 20.57 3.23 -28.13
C ASP A 99 19.59 2.81 -29.25
N LEU A 100 19.30 3.76 -30.11
CA LEU A 100 18.44 3.55 -31.27
C LEU A 100 19.28 3.75 -32.54
N GLU A 101 19.61 2.65 -33.21
CA GLU A 101 20.37 2.65 -34.46
C GLU A 101 21.69 3.44 -34.39
N GLY A 102 22.44 3.31 -33.30
CA GLY A 102 23.70 4.01 -33.07
C GLY A 102 23.57 5.44 -32.56
N THR A 103 22.35 5.90 -32.27
CA THR A 103 22.10 7.20 -31.64
C THR A 103 21.65 6.99 -30.20
N THR A 104 22.39 7.54 -29.23
CA THR A 104 22.00 7.51 -27.82
C THR A 104 20.92 8.55 -27.55
N VAL A 105 19.72 8.11 -27.21
CA VAL A 105 18.57 8.95 -26.85
C VAL A 105 18.43 8.99 -25.34
N LYS A 106 18.41 10.19 -24.75
CA LYS A 106 18.13 10.35 -23.31
C LYS A 106 16.64 10.22 -23.06
N LEU A 107 16.29 9.49 -21.99
CA LEU A 107 14.91 9.20 -21.61
C LEU A 107 14.51 10.03 -20.39
N ARG A 108 13.44 10.82 -20.55
CA ARG A 108 12.68 11.42 -19.44
C ARG A 108 11.61 10.43 -19.00
N ARG A 109 11.44 10.25 -17.70
CA ARG A 109 10.50 9.29 -17.12
C ARG A 109 9.47 10.02 -16.28
N SER A 110 8.22 9.60 -16.37
CA SER A 110 7.14 10.16 -15.57
C SER A 110 6.13 9.06 -15.18
N VAL A 111 5.45 9.26 -14.08
CA VAL A 111 4.33 8.44 -13.61
C VAL A 111 3.16 9.35 -13.34
N ASP A 112 2.05 9.18 -14.04
CA ASP A 112 0.86 10.04 -13.97
C ASP A 112 1.18 11.54 -14.00
N GLY A 113 2.19 11.91 -14.85
CA GLY A 113 2.68 13.28 -14.98
C GLY A 113 3.66 13.75 -13.90
N HIS A 114 4.04 12.90 -12.93
CA HIS A 114 5.12 13.18 -11.98
C HIS A 114 6.46 12.77 -12.58
N ASP A 115 7.40 13.71 -12.73
CA ASP A 115 8.72 13.47 -13.32
C ASP A 115 9.65 12.75 -12.34
N LEU A 116 10.25 11.64 -12.78
CA LEU A 116 11.28 10.88 -12.02
C LEU A 116 12.70 11.44 -12.24
N GLY A 117 12.84 12.75 -12.24
CA GLY A 117 14.13 13.45 -12.09
C GLY A 117 15.11 13.37 -13.26
N SER A 118 14.66 13.19 -14.52
CA SER A 118 15.54 13.19 -15.70
C SER A 118 15.03 14.10 -16.82
N SER A 119 15.88 14.93 -17.37
CA SER A 119 15.65 15.58 -18.66
C SER A 119 16.01 14.59 -19.77
N GLY A 120 15.21 14.52 -20.85
CA GLY A 120 15.47 13.61 -21.95
C GLY A 120 14.83 14.07 -23.26
N ASP A 121 15.31 13.47 -24.35
CA ASP A 121 14.85 13.75 -25.69
C ASP A 121 13.57 12.96 -26.05
N ALA A 122 13.32 11.90 -25.34
CA ALA A 122 12.11 11.08 -25.41
C ALA A 122 11.51 10.86 -24.03
N VAL A 123 10.19 10.69 -23.98
CA VAL A 123 9.43 10.51 -22.73
C VAL A 123 8.98 9.06 -22.62
N VAL A 124 9.18 8.48 -21.43
CA VAL A 124 8.58 7.21 -21.04
C VAL A 124 7.64 7.48 -19.87
N GLN A 125 6.36 7.34 -20.10
CA GLN A 125 5.31 7.63 -19.14
C GLN A 125 4.61 6.35 -18.71
N PHE A 126 4.36 6.23 -17.40
CA PHE A 126 3.48 5.23 -16.82
C PHE A 126 2.18 5.90 -16.43
N SER A 127 1.07 5.34 -16.88
CA SER A 127 -0.27 5.71 -16.43
C SER A 127 -0.82 4.63 -15.53
N VAL A 128 -1.12 4.99 -14.27
CA VAL A 128 -1.62 4.09 -13.23
C VAL A 128 -3.00 4.51 -12.76
N GLU A 129 -3.15 5.79 -12.35
CA GLU A 129 -4.44 6.36 -11.91
C GLU A 129 -5.31 6.85 -13.09
N GLY A 130 -4.81 6.78 -14.32
CA GLY A 130 -5.53 7.26 -15.51
C GLY A 130 -6.75 6.40 -15.81
N GLN A 131 -7.91 7.05 -16.01
CA GLN A 131 -9.14 6.40 -16.44
C GLN A 131 -9.31 6.41 -17.98
N GLU A 132 -8.34 6.95 -18.70
CA GLU A 132 -8.37 7.00 -20.15
C GLU A 132 -8.07 5.62 -20.73
N ASP A 133 -8.88 5.20 -21.68
CA ASP A 133 -8.63 3.94 -22.38
C ASP A 133 -7.35 4.04 -23.24
N PRO A 134 -6.66 2.91 -23.47
CA PRO A 134 -5.40 2.89 -24.23
C PRO A 134 -5.51 3.47 -25.64
N GLU A 135 -6.67 3.42 -26.27
CA GLU A 135 -6.89 3.97 -27.63
C GLU A 135 -6.88 5.50 -27.59
N THR A 136 -7.57 6.10 -26.62
CA THR A 136 -7.56 7.56 -26.39
C THR A 136 -6.16 8.04 -26.05
N MET A 137 -5.45 7.33 -25.18
CA MET A 137 -4.06 7.67 -24.85
C MET A 137 -3.12 7.57 -26.06
N ALA A 138 -3.33 6.61 -26.95
CA ALA A 138 -2.55 6.46 -28.17
C ALA A 138 -2.76 7.64 -29.15
N ILE A 139 -3.96 8.22 -29.18
CA ILE A 139 -4.28 9.40 -30.01
C ILE A 139 -3.55 10.64 -29.46
N ASP A 140 -3.50 10.79 -28.14
CA ASP A 140 -2.90 11.95 -27.48
C ASP A 140 -1.37 11.84 -27.33
N CYS A 141 -0.80 10.67 -27.60
CA CYS A 141 0.63 10.42 -27.52
C CYS A 141 1.41 11.29 -28.52
N LYS A 142 2.35 12.08 -28.02
CA LYS A 142 3.19 12.95 -28.85
C LYS A 142 4.29 12.14 -29.54
N LYS A 143 4.85 12.69 -30.63
CA LYS A 143 6.08 12.14 -31.21
C LYS A 143 7.17 12.06 -30.13
N LYS A 144 7.87 10.94 -30.04
CA LYS A 144 8.91 10.63 -29.04
C LYS A 144 8.36 10.37 -27.60
N GLU A 145 7.13 9.97 -27.47
CA GLU A 145 6.53 9.56 -26.21
C GLU A 145 6.13 8.07 -26.27
N LEU A 146 6.45 7.32 -25.22
CA LEU A 146 6.05 5.95 -25.02
C LEU A 146 5.24 5.88 -23.72
N VAL A 147 4.01 5.41 -23.81
CA VAL A 147 3.11 5.32 -22.65
C VAL A 147 2.84 3.85 -22.32
N PHE A 148 3.07 3.49 -21.06
CA PHE A 148 2.69 2.20 -20.49
C PHE A 148 1.46 2.39 -19.62
N CYS A 149 0.35 1.74 -19.97
CA CYS A 149 -0.88 1.76 -19.18
C CYS A 149 -0.85 0.61 -18.18
N LEU A 150 -0.82 0.93 -16.89
CA LEU A 150 -0.77 -0.04 -15.80
C LEU A 150 -2.09 -0.12 -15.01
N HIS A 151 -3.15 0.56 -15.46
CA HIS A 151 -4.42 0.62 -14.72
C HIS A 151 -5.14 -0.72 -14.62
N GLU A 152 -4.92 -1.67 -15.56
CA GLU A 152 -5.46 -3.02 -15.45
C GLU A 152 -4.72 -3.89 -14.42
N GLN A 153 -3.43 -3.60 -14.22
CA GLN A 153 -2.59 -4.25 -13.23
C GLN A 153 -2.78 -3.63 -11.85
N PHE A 154 -2.87 -2.29 -11.77
CA PHE A 154 -3.16 -1.56 -10.54
C PHE A 154 -4.67 -1.44 -10.34
N GLY A 155 -5.28 -2.47 -9.74
CA GLY A 155 -6.70 -2.47 -9.41
C GLY A 155 -7.05 -1.55 -8.23
N GLU A 156 -8.34 -1.50 -7.90
CA GLU A 156 -8.84 -0.68 -6.78
C GLU A 156 -8.19 -1.06 -5.44
N GLU A 157 -7.87 -2.33 -5.24
CA GLU A 157 -7.27 -2.82 -4.00
C GLU A 157 -5.81 -2.34 -3.87
N GLU A 158 -5.00 -2.41 -4.93
CA GLU A 158 -3.63 -1.92 -4.95
C GLU A 158 -3.57 -0.42 -4.74
N LEU A 159 -4.48 0.33 -5.36
CA LEU A 159 -4.60 1.78 -5.16
C LEU A 159 -5.04 2.11 -3.73
N ARG A 160 -5.99 1.38 -3.16
CA ARG A 160 -6.42 1.56 -1.77
C ARG A 160 -5.26 1.33 -0.79
N ARG A 161 -4.48 0.28 -1.01
CA ARG A 161 -3.28 -0.03 -0.20
C ARG A 161 -2.20 1.03 -0.36
N LEU A 162 -1.97 1.53 -1.56
CA LEU A 162 -1.06 2.64 -1.81
C LEU A 162 -1.51 3.88 -1.02
N TYR A 163 -2.80 4.24 -1.07
CA TYR A 163 -3.34 5.38 -0.34
C TYR A 163 -3.17 5.24 1.17
N GLU A 164 -3.41 4.06 1.70
CA GLU A 164 -3.16 3.77 3.13
C GLU A 164 -1.68 4.00 3.48
N ALA A 165 -0.75 3.49 2.69
CA ALA A 165 0.68 3.65 2.94
C ALA A 165 1.12 5.13 2.86
N VAL A 166 0.62 5.88 1.88
CA VAL A 166 0.90 7.32 1.74
C VAL A 166 0.39 8.08 2.95
N GLN A 167 -0.86 7.80 3.38
CA GLN A 167 -1.50 8.46 4.51
C GLN A 167 -0.74 8.21 5.81
N ILE A 168 -0.33 6.97 6.04
CA ILE A 168 0.50 6.58 7.19
C ILE A 168 1.83 7.34 7.17
N ASN A 169 2.56 7.28 6.06
CA ASN A 169 3.89 7.85 5.98
C ASN A 169 3.88 9.37 6.09
N SER A 170 2.93 10.04 5.45
CA SER A 170 2.75 11.49 5.55
C SER A 170 2.44 11.91 6.98
N TYR A 171 1.47 11.25 7.63
CA TYR A 171 1.14 11.54 9.02
C TYR A 171 2.35 11.33 9.96
N VAL A 172 3.06 10.22 9.81
CA VAL A 172 4.23 9.91 10.63
C VAL A 172 5.33 10.95 10.41
N GLN A 173 5.61 11.34 9.17
CA GLN A 173 6.60 12.36 8.86
C GLN A 173 6.31 13.68 9.55
N ASP A 174 5.05 14.11 9.57
CA ASP A 174 4.65 15.39 10.15
C ASP A 174 4.67 15.41 11.69
N HIS A 175 4.53 14.23 12.33
CA HIS A 175 4.28 14.17 13.78
C HIS A 175 5.33 13.39 14.58
N LEU A 176 6.25 12.66 13.93
CA LEU A 176 7.21 11.77 14.60
C LEU A 176 8.12 12.49 15.59
N ASP A 177 8.62 13.67 15.20
CA ASP A 177 9.57 14.45 16.02
C ASP A 177 8.95 14.99 17.32
N SER A 178 7.62 15.15 17.35
CA SER A 178 6.86 15.58 18.51
C SER A 178 6.33 14.44 19.38
N ALA A 179 6.46 13.20 18.93
CA ALA A 179 5.90 12.04 19.60
C ALA A 179 6.83 11.49 20.69
N ALA A 180 6.25 11.05 21.80
CA ALA A 180 6.98 10.41 22.90
C ALA A 180 6.20 9.24 23.51
N GLY A 181 6.88 8.39 24.26
CA GLY A 181 6.27 7.29 25.01
C GLY A 181 5.49 6.31 24.13
N GLU A 182 4.28 5.95 24.54
CA GLU A 182 3.42 4.99 23.83
C GLU A 182 2.98 5.49 22.45
N ARG A 183 2.79 6.81 22.30
CA ARG A 183 2.47 7.41 20.99
C ARG A 183 3.59 7.18 19.98
N LEU A 184 4.85 7.37 20.38
CA LEU A 184 6.00 7.09 19.52
C LEU A 184 6.07 5.63 19.10
N LYS A 185 5.76 4.70 20.03
CA LYS A 185 5.71 3.26 19.71
C LYS A 185 4.62 2.97 18.69
N ALA A 186 3.41 3.48 18.93
CA ALA A 186 2.28 3.34 18.03
C ALA A 186 2.60 3.86 16.62
N MET A 187 3.18 5.05 16.51
CA MET A 187 3.58 5.64 15.23
C MET A 187 4.63 4.82 14.50
N LYS A 188 5.62 4.26 15.20
CA LYS A 188 6.62 3.36 14.59
C LYS A 188 5.99 2.08 14.07
N THR A 189 5.04 1.49 14.80
CA THR A 189 4.29 0.32 14.33
C THR A 189 3.54 0.62 13.03
N PHE A 190 2.88 1.77 12.94
CA PHE A 190 2.21 2.19 11.69
C PHE A 190 3.22 2.48 10.58
N GLN A 191 4.36 3.11 10.87
CA GLN A 191 5.42 3.35 9.89
C GLN A 191 5.94 2.04 9.28
N GLU A 192 6.17 1.03 10.10
CA GLU A 192 6.57 -0.31 9.65
C GLU A 192 5.48 -0.94 8.75
N ARG A 193 4.19 -0.75 9.10
CA ARG A 193 3.07 -1.17 8.27
C ARG A 193 3.06 -0.46 6.91
N GLY A 194 3.19 0.86 6.89
CA GLY A 194 3.25 1.64 5.64
C GLY A 194 4.41 1.20 4.74
N THR A 195 5.59 1.01 5.32
CA THR A 195 6.77 0.51 4.60
C THR A 195 6.52 -0.87 4.00
N ARG A 196 5.96 -1.80 4.78
CA ARG A 196 5.63 -3.15 4.32
C ARG A 196 4.63 -3.15 3.17
N ILE A 197 3.58 -2.32 3.22
CA ILE A 197 2.62 -2.19 2.12
C ILE A 197 3.34 -1.78 0.83
N LEU A 198 4.23 -0.79 0.89
CA LEU A 198 5.01 -0.36 -0.28
C LEU A 198 5.93 -1.45 -0.81
N GLU A 199 6.55 -2.24 0.07
CA GLU A 199 7.39 -3.38 -0.32
C GLU A 199 6.57 -4.50 -0.98
N GLU A 200 5.37 -4.76 -0.51
CA GLU A 200 4.46 -5.73 -1.11
C GLU A 200 3.97 -5.27 -2.49
N LEU A 201 3.63 -4.00 -2.65
CA LEU A 201 3.29 -3.42 -3.95
C LEU A 201 4.45 -3.49 -4.95
N ARG A 202 5.69 -3.29 -4.50
CA ARG A 202 6.88 -3.47 -5.35
C ARG A 202 7.04 -4.92 -5.81
N ARG A 203 6.97 -5.88 -4.89
CA ARG A 203 7.07 -7.32 -5.20
C ARG A 203 5.96 -7.81 -6.12
N TRP A 204 4.81 -7.18 -6.04
CA TRP A 204 3.71 -7.48 -6.93
C TRP A 204 3.95 -6.98 -8.36
N LEU A 205 4.72 -5.89 -8.54
CA LEU A 205 5.10 -5.34 -9.85
C LEU A 205 6.30 -6.07 -10.49
N GLU A 206 7.11 -6.82 -9.74
CA GLU A 206 8.24 -7.62 -10.24
C GLU A 206 7.76 -8.86 -11.00
#